data_39f160f056c4abdfeca07f93bbb31dbb
#
_entry.id   39f160f056c4abdfeca07f93bbb31dbb
#
_cell.length_a   1.000
_cell.length_b   1.000
_cell.length_c   1.000
_cell.angle_alpha   90.00
_cell.angle_beta   90.00
_cell.angle_gamma   90.00
#
_symmetry.space_group_name_H-M   'P 1'
#
loop_
_entity.id
_entity.type
_entity.pdbx_description
1 polymer ?
#
loop_
_entity_poly.entity_id
_entity_poly.type
_entity_poly.pdbx_seq_one_letter_code
_entity_poly.pdbx_strand_id
1 'polypeptide(L)'
;MKQENVPALIDNSARFAIDHEKFKLITKPHGHGDIHNLLYDSGIAKKWRDLGKEWMVFIQDTNALAMKAIPSVLGVSRKNNWQMNTICVPRMPGESMGAICKLIDESNP
;
A
#
# COMPACT_ATOMS: atom_id res chain seq x y z
N MET A 1 6.86 10.33 -9.02
CA MET A 1 5.40 10.11 -9.12
C MET A 1 4.73 10.97 -8.07
N LYS A 2 3.52 11.41 -8.32
CA LYS A 2 2.73 12.22 -7.38
C LYS A 2 1.39 11.54 -7.18
N GLN A 3 1.02 11.32 -5.93
CA GLN A 3 -0.28 10.80 -5.57
C GLN A 3 -1.34 11.89 -5.74
N GLU A 4 -2.49 11.53 -6.25
CA GLU A 4 -3.64 12.43 -6.33
C GLU A 4 -4.42 12.43 -5.01
N ASN A 5 -5.06 13.56 -4.75
CA ASN A 5 -5.97 13.67 -3.62
C ASN A 5 -7.38 13.24 -4.05
N VAL A 6 -8.07 12.57 -3.15
CA VAL A 6 -9.48 12.18 -3.31
C VAL A 6 -10.36 12.94 -2.32
N PRO A 7 -11.64 13.14 -2.62
CA PRO A 7 -12.58 13.73 -1.67
C PRO A 7 -12.63 12.93 -0.37
N ALA A 8 -12.58 13.63 0.75
CA ALA A 8 -12.76 13.01 2.06
C ALA A 8 -14.25 12.75 2.32
N LEU A 9 -14.54 11.63 2.99
CA LEU A 9 -15.89 11.28 3.45
C LEU A 9 -16.02 11.60 4.95
N ILE A 10 -17.21 12.03 5.37
CA ILE A 10 -17.51 12.28 6.78
C ILE A 10 -17.76 10.96 7.52
N ASP A 11 -18.43 10.03 6.84
CA ASP A 11 -18.92 8.78 7.43
C ASP A 11 -19.07 7.67 6.38
N ASN A 12 -19.58 6.54 6.82
CA ASN A 12 -19.81 5.37 5.97
C ASN A 12 -21.00 5.53 4.99
N SER A 13 -21.74 6.64 5.05
CA SER A 13 -22.85 6.95 4.12
C SER A 13 -22.37 7.65 2.86
N ALA A 14 -21.06 7.68 2.61
CA ALA A 14 -20.42 8.29 1.46
C ALA A 14 -20.70 9.79 1.31
N ARG A 15 -21.01 10.50 2.40
CA ARG A 15 -21.19 11.95 2.37
C ARG A 15 -19.82 12.65 2.32
N PHE A 16 -19.68 13.59 1.41
CA PHE A 16 -18.45 14.36 1.27
C PHE A 16 -18.23 15.34 2.42
N ALA A 17 -17.00 15.45 2.86
CA ALA A 17 -16.58 16.49 3.79
C ALA A 17 -16.44 17.82 3.03
N ILE A 18 -17.09 18.86 3.54
CA ILE A 18 -17.13 20.18 2.91
C ILE A 18 -16.51 21.23 3.86
N ASP A 19 -15.64 22.04 3.33
CA ASP A 19 -15.21 23.29 3.97
C ASP A 19 -16.25 24.36 3.67
N HIS A 20 -17.13 24.66 4.62
CA HIS A 20 -18.23 25.58 4.45
C HIS A 20 -17.79 27.04 4.29
N GLU A 21 -16.63 27.40 4.79
CA GLU A 21 -16.11 28.76 4.65
C GLU A 21 -15.59 29.03 3.22
N LYS A 22 -15.02 28.01 2.59
CA LYS A 22 -14.43 28.11 1.26
C LYS A 22 -15.27 27.48 0.16
N PHE A 23 -16.41 26.90 0.49
CA PHE A 23 -17.27 26.16 -0.44
C PHE A 23 -16.50 25.12 -1.27
N LYS A 24 -15.59 24.38 -0.64
CA LYS A 24 -14.72 23.40 -1.28
C LYS A 24 -14.87 22.04 -0.62
N LEU A 25 -14.68 21.00 -1.42
CA LEU A 25 -14.52 19.65 -0.87
C LEU A 25 -13.19 19.55 -0.13
N ILE A 26 -13.23 18.98 1.06
CA ILE A 26 -12.02 18.58 1.77
C ILE A 26 -11.45 17.36 1.07
N THR A 27 -10.17 17.36 0.79
CA THR A 27 -9.49 16.26 0.12
C THR A 27 -8.43 15.66 1.02
N LYS A 28 -8.13 14.39 0.78
CA LYS A 28 -7.07 13.65 1.46
C LYS A 28 -6.26 12.83 0.44
N PRO A 29 -5.03 12.43 0.77
CA PRO A 29 -4.31 11.45 -0.02
C PRO A 29 -5.10 10.14 -0.11
N HIS A 30 -5.02 9.44 -1.24
CA HIS A 30 -5.76 8.21 -1.47
C HIS A 30 -5.33 7.08 -0.51
N GLY A 31 -4.05 6.95 -0.26
CA GLY A 31 -3.49 5.96 0.67
C GLY A 31 -2.25 5.25 0.12
N HIS A 32 -1.63 4.41 0.96
CA HIS A 32 -0.36 3.74 0.63
C HIS A 32 -0.48 2.74 -0.54
N GLY A 33 -1.65 2.10 -0.71
CA GLY A 33 -1.88 1.15 -1.79
C GLY A 33 -1.82 1.75 -3.19
N ASP A 34 -1.96 3.06 -3.30
CA ASP A 34 -1.92 3.80 -4.55
C ASP A 34 -0.57 3.68 -5.29
N ILE A 35 0.48 3.35 -4.57
CA ILE A 35 1.82 3.15 -5.14
C ILE A 35 1.82 2.11 -6.27
N HIS A 36 1.01 1.07 -6.16
CA HIS A 36 0.93 0.01 -7.17
C HIS A 36 0.36 0.54 -8.49
N ASN A 37 -0.74 1.30 -8.40
CA ASN A 37 -1.34 1.94 -9.58
C ASN A 37 -0.39 2.98 -10.19
N LEU A 38 0.23 3.82 -9.35
CA LEU A 38 1.18 4.83 -9.81
C LEU A 38 2.39 4.22 -10.53
N LEU A 39 2.91 3.10 -10.06
CA LEU A 39 4.02 2.37 -10.71
C LEU A 39 3.59 1.77 -12.05
N TYR A 40 2.38 1.25 -12.11
CA TYR A 40 1.83 0.67 -13.33
C TYR A 40 1.54 1.75 -14.38
N ASP A 41 0.75 2.76 -14.04
CA ASP A 41 0.28 3.81 -14.95
C ASP A 41 1.42 4.69 -15.46
N SER A 42 2.43 4.95 -14.63
CA SER A 42 3.63 5.69 -15.04
C SER A 42 4.58 4.88 -15.92
N GLY A 43 4.38 3.57 -16.06
CA GLY A 43 5.27 2.68 -16.79
C GLY A 43 6.62 2.41 -16.10
N ILE A 44 6.81 2.92 -14.87
CA ILE A 44 8.08 2.76 -14.14
C ILE A 44 8.35 1.29 -13.81
N ALA A 45 7.32 0.54 -13.42
CA ALA A 45 7.45 -0.89 -13.15
C ALA A 45 7.97 -1.64 -14.39
N LYS A 46 7.43 -1.35 -15.57
CA LYS A 46 7.89 -1.89 -16.84
C LYS A 46 9.34 -1.51 -17.12
N LYS A 47 9.68 -0.23 -16.98
CA LYS A 47 11.05 0.27 -17.17
C LYS A 47 12.06 -0.44 -16.26
N TRP A 48 11.74 -0.65 -15.00
CA TRP A 48 12.64 -1.34 -14.07
C TRP A 48 12.80 -2.82 -14.43
N ARG A 49 11.73 -3.48 -14.84
CA ARG A 49 11.82 -4.86 -15.35
C ARG A 49 12.74 -4.93 -16.58
N ASP A 50 12.59 -4.02 -17.53
CA ASP A 50 13.38 -3.98 -18.76
C ASP A 50 14.86 -3.67 -18.48
N LEU A 51 15.15 -3.00 -17.35
CA LEU A 51 16.49 -2.79 -16.80
C LEU A 51 17.04 -3.99 -15.99
N GLY A 52 16.32 -5.11 -15.95
CA GLY A 52 16.75 -6.32 -15.25
C GLY A 52 16.61 -6.24 -13.73
N LYS A 53 15.74 -5.35 -13.19
CA LYS A 53 15.46 -5.32 -11.76
C LYS A 53 14.52 -6.49 -11.42
N GLU A 54 15.00 -7.38 -10.56
CA GLU A 54 14.26 -8.60 -10.18
C GLU A 54 13.34 -8.38 -8.99
N TRP A 55 13.69 -7.43 -8.10
CA TRP A 55 12.99 -7.22 -6.83
C TRP A 55 12.62 -5.76 -6.64
N MET A 56 11.45 -5.57 -6.07
CA MET A 56 10.95 -4.28 -5.61
C MET A 56 10.57 -4.40 -4.14
N VAL A 57 11.06 -3.47 -3.33
CA VAL A 57 10.80 -3.45 -1.89
C VAL A 57 10.01 -2.20 -1.56
N PHE A 58 8.89 -2.38 -0.87
CA PHE A 58 8.07 -1.29 -0.34
C PHE A 58 8.28 -1.20 1.16
N ILE A 59 8.66 -0.04 1.64
CA ILE A 59 8.83 0.25 3.06
C ILE A 59 8.24 1.61 3.39
N GLN A 60 7.83 1.79 4.63
CA GLN A 60 7.56 3.13 5.15
C GLN A 60 8.87 3.76 5.62
N ASP A 61 9.07 5.03 5.33
CA ASP A 61 10.23 5.81 5.76
C ASP A 61 10.35 5.93 7.29
N THR A 62 9.20 5.88 7.97
CA THR A 62 9.13 5.88 9.45
C THR A 62 9.60 4.56 10.10
N ASN A 63 9.78 3.48 9.32
CA ASN A 63 10.22 2.18 9.82
C ASN A 63 11.66 1.85 9.40
N ALA A 64 12.61 2.54 9.99
CA ALA A 64 14.04 2.32 9.71
C ALA A 64 14.52 0.88 10.01
N LEU A 65 13.89 0.18 10.95
CA LEU A 65 14.25 -1.19 11.30
C LEU A 65 13.92 -2.19 10.19
N ALA A 66 12.95 -1.88 9.33
CA ALA A 66 12.61 -2.73 8.19
C ALA A 66 13.82 -2.97 7.28
N MET A 67 14.72 -1.98 7.15
CA MET A 67 15.93 -2.09 6.33
C MET A 67 16.82 -3.27 6.74
N LYS A 68 16.89 -3.60 8.03
CA LYS A 68 17.67 -4.74 8.52
C LYS A 68 17.11 -6.09 8.12
N ALA A 69 15.80 -6.17 7.90
CA ALA A 69 15.12 -7.41 7.55
C ALA A 69 15.11 -7.70 6.03
N ILE A 70 15.34 -6.68 5.20
CA ILE A 70 15.27 -6.80 3.74
C ILE A 70 16.12 -7.95 3.18
N PRO A 71 17.42 -8.12 3.54
CA PRO A 71 18.23 -9.21 3.01
C PRO A 71 17.64 -10.59 3.32
N SER A 72 17.12 -10.78 4.52
CA SER A 72 16.50 -12.05 4.94
C SER A 72 15.22 -12.32 4.16
N VAL A 73 14.38 -11.32 4.00
CA VAL A 73 13.10 -11.43 3.25
C VAL A 73 13.35 -11.77 1.79
N LEU A 74 14.30 -11.09 1.15
CA LEU A 74 14.68 -11.37 -0.23
C LEU A 74 15.29 -12.78 -0.36
N GLY A 75 16.13 -13.20 0.59
CA GLY A 75 16.71 -14.54 0.62
C GLY A 75 15.64 -15.63 0.71
N VAL A 76 14.62 -15.44 1.56
CA VAL A 76 13.50 -16.35 1.68
C VAL A 76 12.67 -16.41 0.42
N SER A 77 12.36 -15.25 -0.19
CA SER A 77 11.62 -15.17 -1.45
C SER A 77 12.35 -15.92 -2.57
N ARG A 78 13.65 -15.70 -2.71
CA ARG A 78 14.48 -16.36 -3.73
C ARG A 78 14.56 -17.86 -3.51
N LYS A 79 14.78 -18.31 -2.25
CA LYS A 79 14.87 -19.73 -1.92
C LYS A 79 13.59 -20.48 -2.26
N ASN A 80 12.43 -19.87 -2.02
CA ASN A 80 11.12 -20.51 -2.23
C ASN A 80 10.46 -20.15 -3.56
N ASN A 81 11.13 -19.36 -4.40
CA ASN A 81 10.59 -18.84 -5.66
C ASN A 81 9.26 -18.09 -5.48
N TRP A 82 9.14 -17.30 -4.42
CA TRP A 82 7.94 -16.53 -4.16
C TRP A 82 7.95 -15.19 -4.92
N GLN A 83 6.84 -14.89 -5.55
CA GLN A 83 6.64 -13.62 -6.25
C GLN A 83 6.34 -12.46 -5.30
N MET A 84 5.81 -12.75 -4.11
CA MET A 84 5.48 -11.78 -3.08
C MET A 84 5.82 -12.32 -1.70
N ASN A 85 6.36 -11.44 -0.87
CA ASN A 85 6.64 -11.73 0.53
C ASN A 85 6.40 -10.48 1.38
N THR A 86 5.95 -10.65 2.61
CA THR A 86 5.62 -9.55 3.51
C THR A 86 6.18 -9.81 4.89
N ILE A 87 6.81 -8.79 5.47
CA ILE A 87 7.20 -8.80 6.88
C ILE A 87 5.97 -8.47 7.72
N CYS A 88 5.63 -9.35 8.63
CA CYS A 88 4.51 -9.16 9.55
C CYS A 88 5.03 -9.03 10.98
N VAL A 89 4.33 -8.24 11.77
CA VAL A 89 4.55 -8.14 13.21
C VAL A 89 3.28 -8.58 13.95
N PRO A 90 3.40 -9.20 15.13
CA PRO A 90 2.24 -9.52 15.95
C PRO A 90 1.44 -8.24 16.25
N ARG A 91 0.12 -8.36 16.22
CA ARG A 91 -0.80 -7.26 16.50
C ARG A 91 -1.66 -7.60 17.70
N MET A 92 -1.85 -6.63 18.59
CA MET A 92 -2.79 -6.73 19.70
C MET A 92 -4.16 -6.19 19.31
N PRO A 93 -5.25 -6.71 19.84
CA PRO A 93 -6.57 -6.16 19.64
C PRO A 93 -6.63 -4.67 20.02
N GLY A 94 -7.28 -3.85 19.20
CA GLY A 94 -7.43 -2.41 19.44
C GLY A 94 -6.28 -1.53 18.94
N GLU A 95 -5.18 -2.10 18.46
CA GLU A 95 -4.10 -1.30 17.85
C GLU A 95 -4.50 -0.77 16.47
N SER A 96 -4.10 0.49 16.18
CA SER A 96 -4.35 1.17 14.90
C SER A 96 -3.39 0.72 13.79
N MET A 97 -3.07 -0.56 13.73
CA MET A 97 -2.20 -1.14 12.72
C MET A 97 -3.01 -1.88 11.66
N GLY A 98 -2.52 -1.88 10.43
CA GLY A 98 -3.08 -2.68 9.36
C GLY A 98 -3.10 -4.18 9.72
N ALA A 99 -4.05 -4.91 9.18
CA ALA A 99 -4.18 -6.34 9.39
C ALA A 99 -4.16 -7.09 8.06
N ILE A 100 -3.62 -8.31 8.08
CA ILE A 100 -3.75 -9.24 6.96
C ILE A 100 -5.12 -9.91 7.09
N CYS A 101 -5.93 -9.78 6.05
CA CYS A 101 -7.27 -10.35 6.00
C CYS A 101 -7.37 -11.32 4.82
N LYS A 102 -8.15 -12.38 4.99
CA LYS A 102 -8.59 -13.23 3.89
C LYS A 102 -9.91 -12.68 3.38
N LEU A 103 -9.95 -12.32 2.11
CA LEU A 103 -11.22 -12.05 1.45
C LEU A 103 -11.93 -13.37 1.19
N ILE A 104 -13.15 -13.49 1.67
CA ILE A 104 -14.02 -14.64 1.40
C ILE A 104 -15.18 -14.12 0.56
N ASP A 105 -15.29 -14.61 -0.66
CA ASP A 105 -16.44 -14.36 -1.52
C ASP A 105 -17.36 -15.57 -1.44
N GLU A 106 -18.47 -15.44 -0.74
CA GLU A 106 -19.43 -16.52 -0.55
C GLU A 106 -20.16 -16.91 -1.86
N SER A 107 -20.14 -16.03 -2.86
CA SER A 107 -20.73 -16.28 -4.18
C SER A 107 -19.81 -17.08 -5.10
N ASN A 108 -18.52 -17.16 -4.74
CA ASN A 108 -17.51 -17.89 -5.52
C ASN A 108 -16.54 -18.64 -4.56
N PRO A 109 -16.99 -19.78 -3.95
CA PRO A 109 -16.24 -20.54 -2.95
C PRO A 109 -14.98 -21.24 -3.51
#